data_9403e074a36ded16d0f29f39e4430f12
#
_entry.id   9403e074a36ded16d0f29f39e4430f12
#
_cell.length_a   1.000
_cell.length_b   1.000
_cell.length_c   1.000
_cell.angle_alpha   90.00
_cell.angle_beta   90.00
_cell.angle_gamma   90.00
#
_symmetry.space_group_name_H-M   'P 1'
#
loop_
_entity.id
_entity.type
_entity.pdbx_description
1 polymer ?
#
loop_
_entity_poly.entity_id
_entity_poly.type
_entity_poly.pdbx_seq_one_letter_code
_entity_poly.pdbx_strand_id
1 'polypeptide(L)'
;MDISKVNFEREVIEASAAVPVLVDFWAPWCGPCKSLGPVLEKLEREYAGRFKLVKVNSDENQELAAAFNVRSIPAVFAFRNGRAVDQFLGALPESQVRAFIERQLPSAFEIQLERAEQLIAEGRIDEAEPLLADIPQNFDWDAKLEALRAAIGYARSGGATEAELEARLAANPADHEARLALARLHAGKRHYRQAMDALLEIVRQDKNWRDGEARKQLLHMFTLVEGEPDLVSEFRRKLATALY
;
A
#
# COMPACT_ATOMS: atom_id res chain seq x y z
N MET A 1 -0.24 27.08 11.40
CA MET A 1 0.41 27.20 12.73
C MET A 1 1.83 27.71 12.52
N ASP A 2 2.24 28.79 13.20
CA ASP A 2 3.63 29.24 13.16
C ASP A 2 4.48 28.39 14.11
N ILE A 3 5.61 27.87 13.62
CA ILE A 3 6.52 27.04 14.41
C ILE A 3 7.95 27.54 14.35
N SER A 4 8.72 27.15 15.35
CA SER A 4 10.16 27.36 15.45
C SER A 4 10.92 26.03 15.37
N LYS A 5 12.26 26.10 15.28
CA LYS A 5 13.14 24.91 15.29
C LYS A 5 12.83 23.94 16.44
N VAL A 6 12.41 24.43 17.59
CA VAL A 6 12.11 23.61 18.79
C VAL A 6 10.92 22.66 18.56
N ASN A 7 9.97 23.01 17.70
CA ASN A 7 8.78 22.21 17.45
C ASN A 7 8.79 21.51 16.09
N PHE A 8 9.81 21.74 15.24
CA PHE A 8 9.85 21.23 13.87
C PHE A 8 9.83 19.70 13.82
N GLU A 9 10.59 19.05 14.69
CA GLU A 9 10.64 17.58 14.75
C GLU A 9 9.23 17.01 14.95
N ARG A 10 8.52 17.45 15.96
CA ARG A 10 7.18 16.96 16.29
C ARG A 10 6.12 17.39 15.26
N GLU A 11 6.12 18.67 14.89
CA GLU A 11 5.02 19.26 14.09
C GLU A 11 5.16 18.99 12.60
N VAL A 12 6.37 18.61 12.13
CA VAL A 12 6.65 18.31 10.72
C VAL A 12 7.10 16.87 10.54
N ILE A 13 8.23 16.48 11.16
CA ILE A 13 8.84 15.17 10.88
C ILE A 13 7.92 14.05 11.37
N GLU A 14 7.59 14.02 12.67
CA GLU A 14 6.71 13.00 13.24
C GLU A 14 5.28 13.09 12.67
N ALA A 15 4.72 14.31 12.57
CA ALA A 15 3.37 14.51 12.05
C ALA A 15 3.21 14.04 10.60
N SER A 16 4.28 14.15 9.79
CA SER A 16 4.24 13.73 8.37
C SER A 16 4.17 12.22 8.14
N ALA A 17 4.29 11.42 9.20
CA ALA A 17 4.01 9.99 9.16
C ALA A 17 2.50 9.69 9.07
N ALA A 18 1.65 10.57 9.63
CA ALA A 18 0.20 10.39 9.63
C ALA A 18 -0.50 11.11 8.47
N VAL A 19 -0.09 12.35 8.16
CA VAL A 19 -0.66 13.17 7.08
C VAL A 19 0.45 13.98 6.41
N PRO A 20 0.36 14.31 5.11
CA PRO A 20 1.31 15.21 4.48
C PRO A 20 1.39 16.55 5.21
N VAL A 21 2.58 17.07 5.42
CA VAL A 21 2.80 18.38 6.05
C VAL A 21 3.41 19.33 5.03
N LEU A 22 2.74 20.46 4.81
CA LEU A 22 3.29 21.56 4.01
C LEU A 22 3.96 22.57 4.92
N VAL A 23 5.21 22.90 4.65
CA VAL A 23 6.00 23.86 5.39
C VAL A 23 6.21 25.10 4.52
N ASP A 24 5.58 26.21 4.90
CA ASP A 24 5.70 27.53 4.22
C ASP A 24 6.76 28.38 4.92
N PHE A 25 7.91 28.56 4.25
CA PHE A 25 8.94 29.51 4.67
C PHE A 25 8.59 30.91 4.16
N TRP A 26 8.35 31.83 5.10
CA TRP A 26 7.87 33.18 4.84
C TRP A 26 8.59 34.23 5.68
N ALA A 27 8.32 35.53 5.42
CA ALA A 27 8.72 36.63 6.29
C ALA A 27 7.70 37.78 6.23
N PRO A 28 7.63 38.65 7.27
CA PRO A 28 6.64 39.74 7.33
C PRO A 28 6.78 40.79 6.21
N TRP A 29 7.97 41.00 5.72
CA TRP A 29 8.29 41.96 4.64
C TRP A 29 8.08 41.38 3.25
N CYS A 30 7.87 40.06 3.09
CA CYS A 30 7.74 39.39 1.83
C CYS A 30 6.35 39.64 1.22
N GLY A 31 6.29 40.46 0.16
CA GLY A 31 5.04 40.77 -0.55
C GLY A 31 4.35 39.53 -1.14
N PRO A 32 5.06 38.68 -1.93
CA PRO A 32 4.49 37.45 -2.48
C PRO A 32 4.00 36.46 -1.43
N CYS A 33 4.64 36.39 -0.25
CA CYS A 33 4.19 35.55 0.86
C CYS A 33 2.81 35.98 1.39
N LYS A 34 2.52 37.27 1.41
CA LYS A 34 1.22 37.82 1.80
C LYS A 34 0.09 37.43 0.85
N SER A 35 0.42 37.11 -0.40
CA SER A 35 -0.55 36.60 -1.37
C SER A 35 -0.73 35.09 -1.27
N LEU A 36 0.36 34.33 -1.04
CA LEU A 36 0.33 32.87 -0.96
C LEU A 36 -0.25 32.36 0.34
N GLY A 37 0.09 32.97 1.48
CA GLY A 37 -0.35 32.52 2.81
C GLY A 37 -1.87 32.29 2.95
N PRO A 38 -2.71 33.28 2.58
CA PRO A 38 -4.16 33.10 2.59
C PRO A 38 -4.67 31.97 1.68
N VAL A 39 -3.99 31.71 0.56
CA VAL A 39 -4.33 30.58 -0.34
C VAL A 39 -4.05 29.25 0.34
N LEU A 40 -2.88 29.09 0.95
CA LEU A 40 -2.53 27.88 1.70
C LEU A 40 -3.48 27.62 2.85
N GLU A 41 -3.79 28.66 3.64
CA GLU A 41 -4.72 28.58 4.78
C GLU A 41 -6.16 28.27 4.34
N LYS A 42 -6.60 28.79 3.20
CA LYS A 42 -7.89 28.46 2.60
C LYS A 42 -7.93 26.98 2.22
N LEU A 43 -6.90 26.51 1.52
CA LEU A 43 -6.81 25.11 1.08
C LEU A 43 -6.70 24.15 2.27
N GLU A 44 -5.94 24.49 3.32
CA GLU A 44 -5.90 23.67 4.55
C GLU A 44 -7.31 23.46 5.13
N ARG A 45 -8.12 24.52 5.20
CA ARG A 45 -9.52 24.40 5.66
C ARG A 45 -10.39 23.57 4.70
N GLU A 46 -10.25 23.75 3.39
CA GLU A 46 -11.01 22.99 2.39
C GLU A 46 -10.69 21.49 2.41
N TYR A 47 -9.41 21.15 2.58
CA TYR A 47 -8.99 19.75 2.66
C TYR A 47 -9.21 19.10 4.04
N ALA A 48 -9.70 19.85 5.03
CA ALA A 48 -10.24 19.36 6.30
C ALA A 48 -9.37 18.29 6.99
N GLY A 49 -8.07 18.57 7.16
CA GLY A 49 -7.12 17.69 7.85
C GLY A 49 -6.47 16.61 6.98
N ARG A 50 -6.76 16.56 5.68
CA ARG A 50 -6.06 15.65 4.75
C ARG A 50 -4.59 16.03 4.54
N PHE A 51 -4.20 17.25 4.86
CA PHE A 51 -2.83 17.70 5.03
C PHE A 51 -2.77 18.73 6.16
N LYS A 52 -1.57 19.01 6.66
CA LYS A 52 -1.31 20.00 7.70
C LYS A 52 -0.45 21.11 7.14
N LEU A 53 -0.79 22.37 7.44
CA LEU A 53 0.01 23.54 7.09
C LEU A 53 0.81 24.02 8.30
N VAL A 54 2.10 24.17 8.10
CA VAL A 54 3.05 24.70 9.06
C VAL A 54 3.74 25.91 8.46
N LYS A 55 3.85 27.00 9.19
CA LYS A 55 4.50 28.24 8.74
C LYS A 55 5.78 28.46 9.53
N VAL A 56 6.85 28.82 8.84
CA VAL A 56 8.17 29.08 9.42
C VAL A 56 8.60 30.50 9.03
N ASN A 57 8.68 31.38 10.00
CA ASN A 57 9.26 32.70 9.79
C ASN A 57 10.79 32.56 9.60
N SER A 58 11.27 32.83 8.40
CA SER A 58 12.68 32.65 8.02
C SER A 58 13.61 33.62 8.76
N ASP A 59 13.13 34.80 9.17
CA ASP A 59 13.94 35.76 9.92
C ASP A 59 14.23 35.28 11.34
N GLU A 60 13.25 34.59 11.95
CA GLU A 60 13.34 34.03 13.30
C GLU A 60 13.97 32.64 13.33
N ASN A 61 13.99 31.91 12.18
CA ASN A 61 14.44 30.54 12.07
C ASN A 61 15.50 30.36 10.99
N GLN A 62 16.55 31.21 10.97
CA GLN A 62 17.58 31.23 9.95
C GLN A 62 18.34 29.91 9.81
N GLU A 63 18.59 29.20 10.92
CA GLU A 63 19.25 27.89 10.89
C GLU A 63 18.39 26.85 10.18
N LEU A 64 17.07 26.88 10.41
CA LEU A 64 16.14 25.98 9.76
C LEU A 64 16.03 26.29 8.26
N ALA A 65 15.90 27.56 7.89
CA ALA A 65 15.91 27.98 6.49
C ALA A 65 17.22 27.59 5.78
N ALA A 66 18.37 27.70 6.45
CA ALA A 66 19.65 27.28 5.93
C ALA A 66 19.75 25.75 5.75
N ALA A 67 19.23 24.98 6.72
CA ALA A 67 19.21 23.51 6.65
C ALA A 67 18.42 22.99 5.43
N PHE A 68 17.36 23.69 5.03
CA PHE A 68 16.56 23.37 3.84
C PHE A 68 17.02 24.12 2.57
N ASN A 69 18.17 24.82 2.61
CA ASN A 69 18.68 25.63 1.49
C ASN A 69 17.66 26.63 0.94
N VAL A 70 16.85 27.25 1.81
CA VAL A 70 15.90 28.28 1.42
C VAL A 70 16.64 29.55 1.02
N ARG A 71 16.77 29.80 -0.28
CA ARG A 71 17.47 30.97 -0.86
C ARG A 71 16.54 32.11 -1.22
N SER A 72 15.26 31.82 -1.33
CA SER A 72 14.22 32.80 -1.65
C SER A 72 12.90 32.39 -1.00
N ILE A 73 12.07 33.38 -0.66
CA ILE A 73 10.75 33.18 -0.09
C ILE A 73 9.68 33.84 -0.96
N PRO A 74 8.44 33.26 -0.99
CA PRO A 74 8.01 32.08 -0.27
C PRO A 74 8.65 30.80 -0.85
N ALA A 75 8.90 29.83 0.04
CA ALA A 75 9.33 28.48 -0.35
C ALA A 75 8.47 27.47 0.43
N VAL A 76 7.78 26.62 -0.30
CA VAL A 76 6.90 25.61 0.30
C VAL A 76 7.46 24.22 0.05
N PHE A 77 7.67 23.47 1.14
CA PHE A 77 8.13 22.08 1.13
C PHE A 77 7.01 21.15 1.55
N ALA A 78 6.90 20.02 0.89
CA ALA A 78 6.00 18.95 1.27
C ALA A 78 6.77 17.83 1.97
N PHE A 79 6.28 17.40 3.14
CA PHE A 79 6.86 16.31 3.92
C PHE A 79 5.89 15.12 3.96
N ARG A 80 6.44 13.92 3.75
CA ARG A 80 5.76 12.62 3.96
C ARG A 80 6.75 11.66 4.62
N ASN A 81 6.29 10.90 5.63
CA ASN A 81 7.08 9.89 6.32
C ASN A 81 8.44 10.43 6.83
N GLY A 82 8.45 11.63 7.40
CA GLY A 82 9.64 12.26 7.97
C GLY A 82 10.61 12.87 6.95
N ARG A 83 10.27 12.92 5.65
CA ARG A 83 11.16 13.39 4.59
C ARG A 83 10.51 14.45 3.72
N ALA A 84 11.30 15.42 3.28
CA ALA A 84 10.86 16.34 2.22
C ALA A 84 10.80 15.57 0.89
N VAL A 85 9.62 15.56 0.26
CA VAL A 85 9.35 14.80 -0.96
C VAL A 85 9.14 15.66 -2.20
N ASP A 86 8.73 16.93 -2.01
CA ASP A 86 8.48 17.89 -3.11
C ASP A 86 8.60 19.31 -2.59
N GLN A 87 8.76 20.29 -3.50
CA GLN A 87 8.81 21.71 -3.15
C GLN A 87 8.41 22.61 -4.32
N PHE A 88 7.98 23.82 -3.99
CA PHE A 88 7.91 24.90 -4.96
C PHE A 88 8.41 26.25 -4.38
N LEU A 89 8.81 27.15 -5.26
CA LEU A 89 9.32 28.46 -4.90
C LEU A 89 8.43 29.54 -5.51
N GLY A 90 8.27 30.66 -4.78
CA GLY A 90 7.46 31.80 -5.21
C GLY A 90 5.97 31.61 -4.99
N ALA A 91 5.21 32.69 -5.18
CA ALA A 91 3.75 32.64 -5.08
C ALA A 91 3.15 32.03 -6.35
N LEU A 92 2.56 30.87 -6.21
CA LEU A 92 1.84 30.18 -7.27
C LEU A 92 0.34 30.55 -7.25
N PRO A 93 -0.35 30.53 -8.40
CA PRO A 93 -1.82 30.59 -8.45
C PRO A 93 -2.47 29.43 -7.67
N GLU A 94 -3.67 29.64 -7.09
CA GLU A 94 -4.38 28.65 -6.28
C GLU A 94 -4.51 27.30 -6.99
N SER A 95 -4.79 27.27 -8.29
CA SER A 95 -4.91 26.01 -9.05
C SER A 95 -3.61 25.19 -9.05
N GLN A 96 -2.45 25.83 -9.11
CA GLN A 96 -1.16 25.16 -9.07
C GLN A 96 -0.81 24.69 -7.66
N VAL A 97 -1.16 25.48 -6.63
CA VAL A 97 -1.02 25.08 -5.22
C VAL A 97 -1.90 23.87 -4.93
N ARG A 98 -3.13 23.88 -5.42
CA ARG A 98 -4.07 22.74 -5.29
C ARG A 98 -3.50 21.47 -5.94
N ALA A 99 -3.03 21.56 -7.18
CA ALA A 99 -2.39 20.45 -7.88
C ALA A 99 -1.14 19.94 -7.15
N PHE A 100 -0.36 20.86 -6.55
CA PHE A 100 0.77 20.47 -5.71
C PHE A 100 0.32 19.67 -4.48
N ILE A 101 -0.70 20.14 -3.76
CA ILE A 101 -1.26 19.44 -2.59
C ILE A 101 -1.79 18.06 -2.98
N GLU A 102 -2.56 17.97 -4.07
CA GLU A 102 -3.18 16.71 -4.52
C GLU A 102 -2.16 15.62 -4.83
N ARG A 103 -0.98 15.99 -5.35
CA ARG A 103 0.13 15.03 -5.55
C ARG A 103 0.71 14.50 -4.24
N GLN A 104 0.54 15.23 -3.13
CA GLN A 104 1.06 14.81 -1.83
C GLN A 104 0.06 13.95 -1.04
N LEU A 105 -1.21 13.98 -1.40
CA LEU A 105 -2.24 13.21 -0.70
C LEU A 105 -2.10 11.72 -1.02
N PRO A 106 -2.45 10.84 -0.05
CA PRO A 106 -2.50 9.42 -0.32
C PRO A 106 -3.42 9.10 -1.50
N SER A 107 -2.96 8.27 -2.41
CA SER A 107 -3.77 7.74 -3.50
C SER A 107 -4.89 6.84 -2.97
N ALA A 108 -5.90 6.57 -3.80
CA ALA A 108 -6.94 5.61 -3.45
C ALA A 108 -6.37 4.23 -3.12
N PHE A 109 -5.31 3.81 -3.80
CA PHE A 109 -4.65 2.53 -3.57
C PHE A 109 -3.86 2.49 -2.25
N GLU A 110 -3.19 3.58 -1.88
CA GLU A 110 -2.53 3.67 -0.55
C GLU A 110 -3.57 3.55 0.57
N ILE A 111 -4.72 4.23 0.44
CA ILE A 111 -5.83 4.12 1.41
C ILE A 111 -6.38 2.69 1.47
N GLN A 112 -6.51 2.00 0.33
CA GLN A 112 -6.95 0.60 0.29
C GLN A 112 -5.94 -0.33 0.98
N LEU A 113 -4.63 -0.13 0.75
CA LEU A 113 -3.57 -0.91 1.42
C LEU A 113 -3.59 -0.72 2.94
N GLU A 114 -3.74 0.51 3.43
CA GLU A 114 -3.86 0.79 4.87
C GLU A 114 -5.11 0.14 5.47
N ARG A 115 -6.24 0.20 4.77
CA ARG A 115 -7.46 -0.44 5.22
C ARG A 115 -7.35 -1.96 5.26
N ALA A 116 -6.73 -2.56 4.23
CA ALA A 116 -6.47 -4.00 4.20
C ALA A 116 -5.55 -4.43 5.35
N GLU A 117 -4.49 -3.67 5.64
CA GLU A 117 -3.58 -3.91 6.76
C GLU A 117 -4.32 -3.92 8.10
N GLN A 118 -5.19 -2.93 8.33
CA GLN A 118 -6.05 -2.88 9.52
C GLN A 118 -6.94 -4.13 9.65
N LEU A 119 -7.63 -4.50 8.57
CA LEU A 119 -8.53 -5.65 8.56
C LEU A 119 -7.78 -6.97 8.82
N ILE A 120 -6.56 -7.12 8.28
CA ILE A 120 -5.70 -8.27 8.54
C ILE A 120 -5.32 -8.33 10.03
N ALA A 121 -4.95 -7.20 10.62
CA ALA A 121 -4.61 -7.11 12.05
C ALA A 121 -5.82 -7.43 12.95
N GLU A 122 -7.04 -7.08 12.52
CA GLU A 122 -8.29 -7.43 13.19
C GLU A 122 -8.73 -8.89 12.95
N GLY A 123 -8.01 -9.66 12.11
CA GLY A 123 -8.38 -11.02 11.71
C GLY A 123 -9.53 -11.12 10.70
N ARG A 124 -9.94 -10.01 10.11
CA ARG A 124 -11.05 -9.89 9.13
C ARG A 124 -10.55 -10.14 7.71
N ILE A 125 -10.02 -11.33 7.48
CA ILE A 125 -9.30 -11.69 6.24
C ILE A 125 -10.19 -11.62 5.01
N ASP A 126 -11.47 -12.04 5.12
CA ASP A 126 -12.42 -12.06 4.00
C ASP A 126 -12.79 -10.66 3.51
N GLU A 127 -12.66 -9.65 4.38
CA GLU A 127 -12.89 -8.25 4.03
C GLU A 127 -11.62 -7.56 3.51
N ALA A 128 -10.45 -8.03 3.93
CA ALA A 128 -9.16 -7.48 3.50
C ALA A 128 -8.81 -7.89 2.06
N GLU A 129 -9.04 -9.15 1.70
CA GLU A 129 -8.60 -9.72 0.42
C GLU A 129 -9.15 -9.00 -0.82
N PRO A 130 -10.46 -8.64 -0.90
CA PRO A 130 -10.99 -7.90 -2.04
C PRO A 130 -10.34 -6.52 -2.25
N LEU A 131 -9.89 -5.87 -1.17
CA LEU A 131 -9.23 -4.57 -1.26
C LEU A 131 -7.87 -4.64 -1.97
N LEU A 132 -7.23 -5.81 -2.02
CA LEU A 132 -5.94 -6.02 -2.65
C LEU A 132 -6.04 -6.54 -4.10
N ALA A 133 -7.23 -6.89 -4.58
CA ALA A 133 -7.42 -7.54 -5.88
C ALA A 133 -7.02 -6.64 -7.05
N ASP A 134 -7.50 -5.39 -7.05
CA ASP A 134 -7.38 -4.46 -8.18
C ASP A 134 -6.26 -3.44 -8.01
N ILE A 135 -5.36 -3.61 -7.03
CA ILE A 135 -4.23 -2.70 -6.83
C ILE A 135 -3.17 -2.99 -7.91
N PRO A 136 -2.88 -2.01 -8.80
CA PRO A 136 -1.87 -2.17 -9.83
C PRO A 136 -0.48 -2.27 -9.22
N GLN A 137 0.44 -2.96 -9.90
CA GLN A 137 1.85 -2.98 -9.51
C GLN A 137 2.46 -1.59 -9.66
N ASN A 138 3.15 -1.14 -8.61
CA ASN A 138 3.88 0.12 -8.59
C ASN A 138 5.00 0.03 -7.57
N PHE A 139 6.18 0.51 -7.92
CA PHE A 139 7.37 0.47 -7.09
C PHE A 139 7.16 1.03 -5.66
N ASP A 140 6.30 2.04 -5.51
CA ASP A 140 6.08 2.72 -4.22
C ASP A 140 5.37 1.84 -3.17
N TRP A 141 4.55 0.85 -3.60
CA TRP A 141 3.77 0.00 -2.69
C TRP A 141 3.84 -1.50 -2.94
N ASP A 142 4.57 -1.97 -3.96
CA ASP A 142 4.65 -3.39 -4.28
C ASP A 142 5.10 -4.25 -3.09
N ALA A 143 6.12 -3.80 -2.36
CA ALA A 143 6.60 -4.52 -1.18
C ALA A 143 5.51 -4.65 -0.09
N LYS A 144 4.73 -3.60 0.15
CA LYS A 144 3.62 -3.61 1.11
C LYS A 144 2.50 -4.52 0.62
N LEU A 145 2.13 -4.43 -0.65
CA LEU A 145 1.10 -5.25 -1.27
C LEU A 145 1.43 -6.75 -1.18
N GLU A 146 2.68 -7.13 -1.48
CA GLU A 146 3.14 -8.51 -1.35
C GLU A 146 3.14 -8.99 0.11
N ALA A 147 3.57 -8.15 1.06
CA ALA A 147 3.53 -8.47 2.49
C ALA A 147 2.10 -8.73 2.98
N LEU A 148 1.13 -7.89 2.58
CA LEU A 148 -0.28 -8.07 2.95
C LEU A 148 -0.88 -9.34 2.34
N ARG A 149 -0.58 -9.64 1.07
CA ARG A 149 -1.00 -10.89 0.42
C ARG A 149 -0.41 -12.12 1.10
N ALA A 150 0.87 -12.06 1.48
CA ALA A 150 1.52 -13.14 2.24
C ALA A 150 0.86 -13.33 3.62
N ALA A 151 0.50 -12.25 4.31
CA ALA A 151 -0.21 -12.30 5.59
C ALA A 151 -1.60 -12.94 5.45
N ILE A 152 -2.35 -12.60 4.39
CA ILE A 152 -3.63 -13.27 4.07
C ILE A 152 -3.42 -14.77 3.82
N GLY A 153 -2.42 -15.13 3.01
CA GLY A 153 -2.08 -16.52 2.73
C GLY A 153 -1.75 -17.30 4.01
N TYR A 154 -0.96 -16.71 4.89
CA TYR A 154 -0.62 -17.27 6.21
C TYR A 154 -1.87 -17.46 7.09
N ALA A 155 -2.72 -16.45 7.21
CA ALA A 155 -3.96 -16.56 7.98
C ALA A 155 -4.88 -17.65 7.42
N ARG A 156 -5.02 -17.75 6.09
CA ARG A 156 -5.82 -18.80 5.45
C ARG A 156 -5.21 -20.20 5.54
N SER A 157 -3.92 -20.32 5.76
CA SER A 157 -3.25 -21.60 6.03
C SER A 157 -3.42 -22.09 7.48
N GLY A 158 -4.17 -21.37 8.30
CA GLY A 158 -4.34 -21.67 9.72
C GLY A 158 -3.09 -21.33 10.55
N GLY A 159 -2.26 -20.40 10.07
CA GLY A 159 -1.05 -19.97 10.76
C GLY A 159 0.16 -20.89 10.56
N ALA A 160 0.08 -21.89 9.68
CA ALA A 160 1.20 -22.76 9.38
C ALA A 160 2.16 -22.13 8.36
N THR A 161 3.44 -22.25 8.62
CA THR A 161 4.48 -21.83 7.67
C THR A 161 4.60 -22.80 6.48
N GLU A 162 5.17 -22.33 5.38
CA GLU A 162 5.44 -23.17 4.19
C GLU A 162 6.25 -24.43 4.55
N ALA A 163 7.32 -24.28 5.34
CA ALA A 163 8.16 -25.38 5.78
C ALA A 163 7.40 -26.42 6.65
N GLU A 164 6.50 -25.98 7.52
CA GLU A 164 5.65 -26.89 8.32
C GLU A 164 4.66 -27.65 7.46
N LEU A 165 4.06 -26.99 6.46
CA LEU A 165 3.13 -27.64 5.52
C LEU A 165 3.88 -28.64 4.62
N GLU A 166 5.05 -28.32 4.13
CA GLU A 166 5.90 -29.22 3.36
C GLU A 166 6.34 -30.44 4.20
N ALA A 167 6.73 -30.24 5.47
CA ALA A 167 7.07 -31.33 6.36
C ALA A 167 5.87 -32.27 6.63
N ARG A 168 4.65 -31.72 6.78
CA ARG A 168 3.42 -32.52 6.88
C ARG A 168 3.18 -33.34 5.61
N LEU A 169 3.35 -32.73 4.44
CA LEU A 169 3.18 -33.41 3.15
C LEU A 169 4.27 -34.46 2.89
N ALA A 170 5.49 -34.25 3.38
CA ALA A 170 6.56 -35.26 3.31
C ALA A 170 6.24 -36.46 4.19
N ALA A 171 5.66 -36.25 5.38
CA ALA A 171 5.21 -37.30 6.27
C ALA A 171 3.94 -38.02 5.78
N ASN A 172 3.00 -37.28 5.20
CA ASN A 172 1.76 -37.80 4.65
C ASN A 172 1.39 -37.12 3.32
N PRO A 173 1.77 -37.68 2.16
CA PRO A 173 1.44 -37.11 0.85
C PRO A 173 -0.06 -36.97 0.56
N ALA A 174 -0.94 -37.66 1.30
CA ALA A 174 -2.39 -37.55 1.20
C ALA A 174 -3.01 -36.54 2.18
N ASP A 175 -2.20 -35.74 2.87
CA ASP A 175 -2.71 -34.64 3.72
C ASP A 175 -3.25 -33.50 2.85
N HIS A 176 -4.51 -33.67 2.39
CA HIS A 176 -5.17 -32.67 1.53
C HIS A 176 -5.37 -31.33 2.24
N GLU A 177 -5.50 -31.31 3.59
CA GLU A 177 -5.59 -30.08 4.35
C GLU A 177 -4.29 -29.28 4.27
N ALA A 178 -3.15 -29.92 4.52
CA ALA A 178 -1.85 -29.27 4.40
C ALA A 178 -1.59 -28.81 2.97
N ARG A 179 -1.98 -29.60 1.96
CA ARG A 179 -1.82 -29.26 0.55
C ARG A 179 -2.70 -28.08 0.13
N LEU A 180 -3.94 -28.02 0.62
CA LEU A 180 -4.82 -26.88 0.39
C LEU A 180 -4.28 -25.60 1.07
N ALA A 181 -3.81 -25.72 2.31
CA ALA A 181 -3.19 -24.60 3.01
C ALA A 181 -1.94 -24.08 2.27
N LEU A 182 -1.09 -24.99 1.76
CA LEU A 182 0.07 -24.64 0.94
C LEU A 182 -0.34 -23.93 -0.37
N ALA A 183 -1.38 -24.40 -1.04
CA ALA A 183 -1.92 -23.75 -2.23
C ALA A 183 -2.38 -22.32 -1.94
N ARG A 184 -3.08 -22.10 -0.84
CA ARG A 184 -3.54 -20.77 -0.40
C ARG A 184 -2.37 -19.84 -0.07
N LEU A 185 -1.33 -20.38 0.58
CA LEU A 185 -0.12 -19.63 0.91
C LEU A 185 0.62 -19.19 -0.37
N HIS A 186 0.78 -20.08 -1.34
CA HIS A 186 1.36 -19.75 -2.64
C HIS A 186 0.52 -18.74 -3.42
N ALA A 187 -0.81 -18.87 -3.39
CA ALA A 187 -1.73 -17.92 -4.03
C ALA A 187 -1.57 -16.51 -3.42
N GLY A 188 -1.50 -16.41 -2.09
CA GLY A 188 -1.25 -15.14 -1.39
C GLY A 188 0.09 -14.49 -1.77
N LYS A 189 1.11 -15.29 -2.08
CA LYS A 189 2.41 -14.83 -2.59
C LYS A 189 2.43 -14.60 -4.11
N ARG A 190 1.30 -14.74 -4.82
CA ARG A 190 1.19 -14.73 -6.29
C ARG A 190 2.01 -15.82 -7.00
N HIS A 191 2.44 -16.83 -6.31
CA HIS A 191 3.07 -18.01 -6.87
C HIS A 191 2.00 -18.93 -7.48
N TYR A 192 1.26 -18.41 -8.48
CA TYR A 192 0.05 -19.05 -9.01
C TYR A 192 0.30 -20.43 -9.57
N ARG A 193 1.44 -20.66 -10.23
CA ARG A 193 1.82 -21.99 -10.74
C ARG A 193 1.88 -23.02 -9.61
N GLN A 194 2.61 -22.71 -8.52
CA GLN A 194 2.73 -23.61 -7.37
C GLN A 194 1.38 -23.84 -6.68
N ALA A 195 0.58 -22.78 -6.55
CA ALA A 195 -0.77 -22.88 -5.99
C ALA A 195 -1.67 -23.82 -6.83
N MET A 196 -1.66 -23.67 -8.16
CA MET A 196 -2.44 -24.51 -9.06
C MET A 196 -1.93 -25.95 -9.12
N ASP A 197 -0.61 -26.19 -9.07
CA ASP A 197 -0.05 -27.54 -9.00
C ASP A 197 -0.49 -28.24 -7.69
N ALA A 198 -0.48 -27.56 -6.55
CA ALA A 198 -0.94 -28.10 -5.28
C ALA A 198 -2.44 -28.44 -5.32
N LEU A 199 -3.30 -27.57 -5.86
CA LEU A 199 -4.73 -27.85 -6.02
C LEU A 199 -5.00 -29.02 -6.99
N LEU A 200 -4.29 -29.06 -8.09
CA LEU A 200 -4.42 -30.14 -9.08
C LEU A 200 -4.05 -31.51 -8.48
N GLU A 201 -3.05 -31.55 -7.61
CA GLU A 201 -2.65 -32.77 -6.93
C GLU A 201 -3.75 -33.31 -5.97
N ILE A 202 -4.48 -32.42 -5.28
CA ILE A 202 -5.66 -32.83 -4.51
C ILE A 202 -6.71 -33.45 -5.45
N VAL A 203 -7.01 -32.80 -6.58
CA VAL A 203 -8.00 -33.32 -7.56
C VAL A 203 -7.59 -34.68 -8.11
N ARG A 204 -6.30 -34.94 -8.35
CA ARG A 204 -5.78 -36.23 -8.82
C ARG A 204 -5.95 -37.34 -7.79
N GLN A 205 -5.74 -37.02 -6.52
CA GLN A 205 -5.83 -38.00 -5.43
C GLN A 205 -7.27 -38.24 -4.99
N ASP A 206 -8.07 -37.18 -4.86
CA ASP A 206 -9.50 -37.24 -4.53
C ASP A 206 -10.27 -36.07 -5.14
N LYS A 207 -10.91 -36.31 -6.29
CA LYS A 207 -11.68 -35.28 -7.03
C LYS A 207 -12.92 -34.78 -6.29
N ASN A 208 -13.42 -35.56 -5.31
CA ASN A 208 -14.62 -35.24 -4.54
C ASN A 208 -14.31 -34.66 -3.16
N TRP A 209 -13.05 -34.57 -2.78
CA TRP A 209 -12.66 -34.08 -1.48
C TRP A 209 -13.31 -32.72 -1.18
N ARG A 210 -14.00 -32.63 -0.03
CA ARG A 210 -14.78 -31.45 0.39
C ARG A 210 -15.68 -30.91 -0.73
N ASP A 211 -16.50 -31.75 -1.32
CA ASP A 211 -17.39 -31.34 -2.42
C ASP A 211 -16.66 -30.74 -3.64
N GLY A 212 -15.47 -31.21 -3.94
CA GLY A 212 -14.66 -30.71 -5.04
C GLY A 212 -14.06 -29.32 -4.79
N GLU A 213 -13.79 -28.97 -3.56
CA GLU A 213 -13.23 -27.67 -3.15
C GLU A 213 -11.97 -27.29 -3.91
N ALA A 214 -11.02 -28.24 -4.05
CA ALA A 214 -9.78 -28.00 -4.79
C ALA A 214 -10.03 -27.64 -6.25
N ARG A 215 -11.00 -28.32 -6.89
CA ARG A 215 -11.41 -28.00 -8.27
C ARG A 215 -12.03 -26.60 -8.35
N LYS A 216 -12.91 -26.24 -7.42
CA LYS A 216 -13.55 -24.91 -7.40
C LYS A 216 -12.50 -23.80 -7.25
N GLN A 217 -11.52 -23.99 -6.34
CA GLN A 217 -10.44 -23.03 -6.16
C GLN A 217 -9.51 -22.95 -7.39
N LEU A 218 -9.19 -24.07 -8.04
CA LEU A 218 -8.39 -24.08 -9.27
C LEU A 218 -9.11 -23.34 -10.41
N LEU A 219 -10.41 -23.49 -10.56
CA LEU A 219 -11.20 -22.75 -11.55
C LEU A 219 -11.23 -21.24 -11.24
N HIS A 220 -11.34 -20.88 -9.96
CA HIS A 220 -11.24 -19.47 -9.53
C HIS A 220 -9.86 -18.87 -9.87
N MET A 221 -8.79 -19.64 -9.69
CA MET A 221 -7.45 -19.17 -10.05
C MET A 221 -7.30 -18.85 -11.54
N PHE A 222 -8.02 -19.53 -12.44
CA PHE A 222 -7.99 -19.16 -13.86
C PHE A 222 -8.48 -17.75 -14.14
N THR A 223 -9.38 -17.22 -13.31
CA THR A 223 -9.82 -15.81 -13.43
C THR A 223 -8.77 -14.84 -12.89
N LEU A 224 -8.03 -15.22 -11.86
CA LEU A 224 -6.97 -14.37 -11.29
C LEU A 224 -5.74 -14.25 -12.21
N VAL A 225 -5.48 -15.28 -13.04
CA VAL A 225 -4.34 -15.31 -13.97
C VAL A 225 -4.79 -15.16 -15.43
N GLU A 226 -5.90 -14.49 -15.69
CA GLU A 226 -6.44 -14.28 -17.04
C GLU A 226 -5.42 -13.62 -17.99
N GLY A 227 -4.50 -12.81 -17.44
CA GLY A 227 -3.38 -12.20 -18.18
C GLY A 227 -2.27 -13.18 -18.60
N GLU A 228 -2.31 -14.45 -18.18
CA GLU A 228 -1.34 -15.51 -18.52
C GLU A 228 -2.01 -16.67 -19.29
N PRO A 229 -2.42 -16.48 -20.55
CA PRO A 229 -3.22 -17.45 -21.31
C PRO A 229 -2.56 -18.83 -21.47
N ASP A 230 -1.24 -18.87 -21.57
CA ASP A 230 -0.49 -20.13 -21.68
C ASP A 230 -0.57 -20.94 -20.39
N LEU A 231 -0.45 -20.30 -19.24
CA LEU A 231 -0.58 -20.92 -17.92
C LEU A 231 -2.00 -21.47 -17.73
N VAL A 232 -3.02 -20.68 -18.05
CA VAL A 232 -4.43 -21.11 -17.99
C VAL A 232 -4.68 -22.32 -18.90
N SER A 233 -4.18 -22.29 -20.13
CA SER A 233 -4.36 -23.38 -21.11
C SER A 233 -3.67 -24.66 -20.67
N GLU A 234 -2.48 -24.57 -20.09
CA GLU A 234 -1.75 -25.70 -19.51
C GLU A 234 -2.56 -26.37 -18.41
N PHE A 235 -3.02 -25.59 -17.43
CA PHE A 235 -3.73 -26.15 -16.27
C PHE A 235 -5.15 -26.61 -16.60
N ARG A 236 -5.85 -26.03 -17.56
CA ARG A 236 -7.11 -26.57 -18.08
C ARG A 236 -6.95 -27.97 -18.65
N ARG A 237 -5.89 -28.21 -19.43
CA ARG A 237 -5.57 -29.56 -19.96
C ARG A 237 -5.24 -30.54 -18.84
N LYS A 238 -4.38 -30.14 -17.89
CA LYS A 238 -4.03 -30.96 -16.72
C LYS A 238 -5.26 -31.34 -15.89
N LEU A 239 -6.16 -30.36 -15.66
CA LEU A 239 -7.40 -30.58 -14.92
C LEU A 239 -8.34 -31.54 -15.66
N ALA A 240 -8.50 -31.36 -16.97
CA ALA A 240 -9.29 -32.29 -17.77
C ALA A 240 -8.77 -33.75 -17.64
N THR A 241 -7.45 -33.96 -17.74
CA THR A 241 -6.83 -35.28 -17.56
C THR A 241 -7.01 -35.84 -16.14
N ALA A 242 -7.09 -35.00 -15.11
CA ALA A 242 -7.26 -35.43 -13.71
C ALA A 242 -8.72 -35.81 -13.38
N LEU A 243 -9.68 -35.37 -14.17
CA LEU A 243 -11.12 -35.65 -13.95
C LEU A 243 -11.62 -36.92 -14.66
N TYR A 244 -10.92 -37.34 -15.71
CA TYR A 244 -11.24 -38.51 -16.55
C TYR A 244 -10.16 -39.58 -16.47
#